data_2020d23fde1c60fdf568c6a2ee43ab46
#
_entry.id   2020d23fde1c60fdf568c6a2ee43ab46
#
_cell.length_a   1.000
_cell.length_b   1.000
_cell.length_c   1.000
_cell.angle_alpha   90.00
_cell.angle_beta   90.00
_cell.angle_gamma   90.00
#
_symmetry.space_group_name_H-M   'P 1'
#
loop_
_entity.id
_entity.type
_entity.pdbx_description
1 polymer ?
#
loop_
_entity_poly.entity_id
_entity_poly.type
_entity_poly.pdbx_seq_one_letter_code
_entity_poly.pdbx_strand_id
1 'polypeptide(L)'
;MKIVLTDAQTVLDDIVNADVLNRFGEVESFGLLKYEEVAEKIADADIVVCNKTLLDSHTMRLAKNLKYIGLFATGYNNIDLDYCTKNGITVCNAGSYSTNAVAQHTFALILEHFNHTAEYNRFVQDGKWKRSKTFSPFVYPLNELAGKTLGIVGLGNIGKAVAKIANAFDMNVIASSRTPKNIDGIKDVSFDELLETSDIVSVHCPLNPQSANMFDKNTFAKMKQGALFVNTARGGVMVEEDLLEALESGHLGGAAIDTLKVEPMVEDCILMGAKNCIITPHIAWAPVETRERLMGIVSDNIKNFLNGTPTNKVN
;
A
#
# COMPACT_ATOMS: atom_id res chain seq x y z
N MET A 1 8.64 -26.89 -17.75
CA MET A 1 8.85 -25.44 -17.84
C MET A 1 9.71 -25.01 -16.68
N LYS A 2 10.53 -23.99 -16.87
CA LYS A 2 11.28 -23.37 -15.80
C LYS A 2 10.63 -22.08 -15.34
N ILE A 3 10.35 -21.99 -14.03
CA ILE A 3 9.75 -20.83 -13.37
C ILE A 3 10.81 -20.20 -12.46
N VAL A 4 11.08 -18.93 -12.62
CA VAL A 4 12.07 -18.21 -11.81
C VAL A 4 11.38 -17.14 -10.97
N LEU A 5 11.59 -17.19 -9.65
CA LEU A 5 11.17 -16.15 -8.71
C LEU A 5 12.38 -15.27 -8.41
N THR A 6 12.31 -13.97 -8.74
CA THR A 6 13.49 -13.09 -8.70
C THR A 6 13.67 -12.34 -7.38
N ASP A 7 12.61 -12.24 -6.57
CA ASP A 7 12.59 -11.46 -5.32
C ASP A 7 11.62 -12.06 -4.28
N ALA A 8 11.66 -13.37 -4.14
CA ALA A 8 10.74 -14.17 -3.34
C ALA A 8 10.64 -13.69 -1.87
N GLN A 9 11.74 -13.28 -1.24
CA GLN A 9 11.74 -12.80 0.14
C GLN A 9 10.93 -11.52 0.39
N THR A 10 10.52 -10.83 -0.69
CA THR A 10 9.66 -9.65 -0.58
C THR A 10 8.19 -10.02 -0.33
N VAL A 11 7.83 -11.31 -0.48
CA VAL A 11 6.46 -11.81 -0.38
C VAL A 11 6.37 -13.09 0.45
N LEU A 12 7.37 -13.97 0.36
CA LEU A 12 7.40 -15.30 0.95
C LEU A 12 8.23 -15.30 2.25
N ASP A 13 7.86 -16.20 3.15
CA ASP A 13 8.56 -16.47 4.41
C ASP A 13 8.36 -17.95 4.79
N ASP A 14 8.64 -18.31 6.06
CA ASP A 14 8.45 -19.68 6.58
C ASP A 14 6.96 -20.09 6.64
N ILE A 15 6.02 -19.13 6.58
CA ILE A 15 4.58 -19.40 6.66
C ILE A 15 3.97 -19.51 5.27
N VAL A 16 4.28 -18.57 4.39
CA VAL A 16 3.76 -18.52 3.00
C VAL A 16 4.86 -18.84 2.02
N ASN A 17 4.72 -19.92 1.27
CA ASN A 17 5.70 -20.42 0.31
C ASN A 17 5.14 -20.47 -1.14
N ALA A 18 5.98 -20.85 -2.08
CA ALA A 18 5.64 -20.95 -3.50
C ALA A 18 5.33 -22.36 -3.99
N ASP A 19 5.13 -23.35 -3.11
CA ASP A 19 4.99 -24.77 -3.47
C ASP A 19 3.85 -25.03 -4.46
N VAL A 20 2.80 -24.22 -4.40
CA VAL A 20 1.68 -24.27 -5.33
C VAL A 20 2.12 -24.11 -6.81
N LEU A 21 3.27 -23.50 -7.08
CA LEU A 21 3.80 -23.30 -8.42
C LEU A 21 4.53 -24.53 -8.98
N ASN A 22 5.00 -25.46 -8.12
CA ASN A 22 5.71 -26.68 -8.53
C ASN A 22 4.89 -27.56 -9.49
N ARG A 23 3.57 -27.44 -9.45
CA ARG A 23 2.66 -28.17 -10.37
C ARG A 23 2.79 -27.75 -11.84
N PHE A 24 3.41 -26.61 -12.13
CA PHE A 24 3.58 -26.09 -13.49
C PHE A 24 4.98 -26.34 -14.06
N GLY A 25 5.95 -26.70 -13.24
CA GLY A 25 7.32 -26.96 -13.67
C GLY A 25 8.32 -26.86 -12.55
N GLU A 26 9.59 -26.80 -12.91
CA GLU A 26 10.70 -26.58 -11.98
C GLU A 26 10.70 -25.12 -11.51
N VAL A 27 10.69 -24.90 -10.21
CA VAL A 27 10.71 -23.56 -9.59
C VAL A 27 12.09 -23.28 -9.01
N GLU A 28 12.78 -22.31 -9.58
CA GLU A 28 14.00 -21.74 -9.02
C GLU A 28 13.67 -20.42 -8.31
N SER A 29 14.00 -20.33 -7.02
CA SER A 29 13.61 -19.18 -6.19
C SER A 29 14.84 -18.45 -5.66
N PHE A 30 14.93 -17.15 -5.95
CA PHE A 30 15.93 -16.25 -5.42
C PHE A 30 15.27 -15.31 -4.37
N GLY A 31 15.99 -15.05 -3.27
CA GLY A 31 15.50 -14.17 -2.22
C GLY A 31 15.29 -12.74 -2.73
N LEU A 32 16.35 -12.14 -3.25
CA LEU A 32 16.34 -10.81 -3.88
C LEU A 32 17.55 -10.71 -4.83
N LEU A 33 17.30 -10.72 -6.13
CA LEU A 33 18.36 -10.52 -7.12
C LEU A 33 18.72 -9.04 -7.26
N LYS A 34 20.02 -8.78 -7.41
CA LYS A 34 20.49 -7.47 -7.84
C LYS A 34 20.19 -7.28 -9.32
N TYR A 35 20.03 -6.03 -9.75
CA TYR A 35 19.71 -5.72 -11.15
C TYR A 35 20.65 -6.37 -12.16
N GLU A 36 21.96 -6.39 -11.85
CA GLU A 36 23.01 -6.95 -12.72
C GLU A 36 22.93 -8.48 -12.88
N GLU A 37 22.33 -9.16 -11.91
CA GLU A 37 22.21 -10.62 -11.87
C GLU A 37 20.97 -11.12 -12.64
N VAL A 38 19.93 -10.26 -12.76
CA VAL A 38 18.62 -10.66 -13.28
C VAL A 38 18.72 -11.32 -14.65
N ALA A 39 19.45 -10.70 -15.60
CA ALA A 39 19.52 -11.17 -16.97
C ALA A 39 20.10 -12.60 -17.10
N GLU A 40 21.07 -12.97 -16.28
CA GLU A 40 21.65 -14.32 -16.28
C GLU A 40 20.72 -15.32 -15.60
N LYS A 41 20.11 -14.93 -14.48
CA LYS A 41 19.25 -15.80 -13.67
C LYS A 41 17.93 -16.15 -14.33
N ILE A 42 17.42 -15.31 -15.24
CA ILE A 42 16.20 -15.58 -15.99
C ILE A 42 16.45 -16.08 -17.42
N ALA A 43 17.74 -16.28 -17.84
CA ALA A 43 18.10 -16.55 -19.23
C ALA A 43 17.39 -17.77 -19.85
N ASP A 44 17.16 -18.82 -19.08
CA ASP A 44 16.51 -20.07 -19.50
C ASP A 44 15.07 -20.20 -18.95
N ALA A 45 14.53 -19.14 -18.35
CA ALA A 45 13.17 -19.15 -17.82
C ALA A 45 12.10 -19.14 -18.92
N ASP A 46 11.07 -19.96 -18.77
CA ASP A 46 9.81 -19.88 -19.52
C ASP A 46 8.84 -18.88 -18.87
N ILE A 47 8.88 -18.81 -17.53
CA ILE A 47 8.01 -17.99 -16.68
C ILE A 47 8.90 -17.28 -15.66
N VAL A 48 8.68 -15.96 -15.49
CA VAL A 48 9.25 -15.18 -14.39
C VAL A 48 8.14 -14.69 -13.50
N VAL A 49 8.30 -14.79 -12.17
CA VAL A 49 7.40 -14.17 -11.20
C VAL A 49 8.19 -13.24 -10.28
N CYS A 50 7.73 -12.00 -10.13
CA CYS A 50 8.42 -10.99 -9.34
C CYS A 50 7.43 -10.06 -8.61
N ASN A 51 7.95 -9.30 -7.65
CA ASN A 51 7.23 -8.22 -6.97
C ASN A 51 7.80 -6.84 -7.35
N LYS A 52 9.11 -6.65 -7.12
CA LYS A 52 9.80 -5.35 -7.26
C LYS A 52 10.97 -5.37 -8.24
N THR A 53 11.41 -6.55 -8.66
CA THR A 53 12.51 -6.68 -9.65
C THR A 53 12.18 -5.89 -10.90
N LEU A 54 13.11 -5.04 -11.33
CA LEU A 54 12.99 -4.30 -12.59
C LEU A 54 13.21 -5.24 -13.77
N LEU A 55 12.19 -5.43 -14.58
CA LEU A 55 12.23 -6.22 -15.83
C LEU A 55 12.08 -5.27 -17.03
N ASP A 56 13.20 -4.82 -17.54
CA ASP A 56 13.31 -3.98 -18.73
C ASP A 56 13.95 -4.74 -19.90
N SER A 57 14.16 -4.07 -21.02
CA SER A 57 14.78 -4.65 -22.22
C SER A 57 16.20 -5.18 -21.96
N HIS A 58 16.95 -4.59 -21.02
CA HIS A 58 18.29 -5.03 -20.66
C HIS A 58 18.27 -6.32 -19.83
N THR A 59 17.43 -6.39 -18.80
CA THR A 59 17.34 -7.57 -17.94
C THR A 59 16.72 -8.76 -18.67
N MET A 60 15.76 -8.53 -19.58
CA MET A 60 15.10 -9.60 -20.34
C MET A 60 15.84 -10.04 -21.62
N ARG A 61 16.95 -9.39 -22.00
CA ARG A 61 17.64 -9.63 -23.30
C ARG A 61 18.11 -11.05 -23.53
N LEU A 62 18.45 -11.80 -22.47
CA LEU A 62 18.93 -13.17 -22.54
C LEU A 62 17.83 -14.22 -22.44
N ALA A 63 16.65 -13.85 -21.97
CA ALA A 63 15.52 -14.75 -21.70
C ALA A 63 14.74 -15.14 -22.98
N LYS A 64 15.36 -15.94 -23.85
CA LYS A 64 14.83 -16.30 -25.17
C LYS A 64 13.57 -17.15 -25.12
N ASN A 65 13.36 -17.89 -24.03
CA ASN A 65 12.21 -18.78 -23.83
C ASN A 65 11.08 -18.10 -23.04
N LEU A 66 11.29 -16.89 -22.54
CA LEU A 66 10.32 -16.18 -21.66
C LEU A 66 9.02 -15.88 -22.41
N LYS A 67 7.92 -16.40 -21.90
CA LYS A 67 6.57 -16.23 -22.45
C LYS A 67 5.59 -15.55 -21.51
N TYR A 68 5.90 -15.55 -20.21
CA TYR A 68 4.99 -15.07 -19.20
C TYR A 68 5.73 -14.41 -18.03
N ILE A 69 5.21 -13.27 -17.58
CA ILE A 69 5.63 -12.61 -16.35
C ILE A 69 4.40 -12.49 -15.44
N GLY A 70 4.51 -13.07 -14.24
CA GLY A 70 3.55 -12.91 -13.16
C GLY A 70 4.04 -11.90 -12.12
N LEU A 71 3.13 -11.11 -11.57
CA LEU A 71 3.45 -10.15 -10.53
C LEU A 71 2.82 -10.55 -9.19
N PHE A 72 3.62 -10.56 -8.13
CA PHE A 72 3.15 -10.60 -6.75
C PHE A 72 2.62 -9.23 -6.28
N ALA A 73 2.01 -8.48 -7.18
CA ALA A 73 1.56 -7.12 -6.93
C ALA A 73 0.37 -6.72 -7.81
N THR A 74 -0.35 -5.68 -7.39
CA THR A 74 -1.31 -4.95 -8.25
C THR A 74 -0.58 -3.99 -9.19
N GLY A 75 0.46 -3.29 -8.70
CA GLY A 75 1.30 -2.38 -9.49
C GLY A 75 2.26 -3.15 -10.42
N TYR A 76 2.57 -2.57 -11.58
CA TYR A 76 3.45 -3.17 -12.59
C TYR A 76 4.43 -2.16 -13.23
N ASN A 77 4.72 -1.08 -12.53
CA ASN A 77 5.60 0.00 -13.01
C ASN A 77 7.07 -0.43 -13.19
N ASN A 78 7.44 -1.58 -12.62
CA ASN A 78 8.75 -2.21 -12.75
C ASN A 78 8.88 -3.11 -13.99
N ILE A 79 7.88 -3.16 -14.87
CA ILE A 79 7.88 -4.00 -16.08
C ILE A 79 7.83 -3.11 -17.34
N ASP A 80 8.75 -3.35 -18.28
CA ASP A 80 8.69 -2.76 -19.62
C ASP A 80 7.62 -3.47 -20.45
N LEU A 81 6.39 -2.98 -20.38
CA LEU A 81 5.23 -3.56 -21.08
C LEU A 81 5.37 -3.46 -22.59
N ASP A 82 6.01 -2.42 -23.12
CA ASP A 82 6.23 -2.25 -24.55
C ASP A 82 7.18 -3.32 -25.09
N TYR A 83 8.27 -3.58 -24.36
CA TYR A 83 9.19 -4.69 -24.70
C TYR A 83 8.46 -6.04 -24.63
N CYS A 84 7.69 -6.28 -23.56
CA CYS A 84 6.95 -7.53 -23.40
C CYS A 84 5.96 -7.73 -24.56
N THR A 85 5.19 -6.72 -24.91
CA THR A 85 4.23 -6.79 -26.02
C THR A 85 4.90 -7.08 -27.36
N LYS A 86 6.01 -6.39 -27.67
CA LYS A 86 6.79 -6.60 -28.91
C LYS A 86 7.39 -8.01 -29.03
N ASN A 87 7.70 -8.63 -27.89
CA ASN A 87 8.31 -9.97 -27.85
C ASN A 87 7.31 -11.10 -27.54
N GLY A 88 6.01 -10.80 -27.51
CA GLY A 88 4.97 -11.81 -27.26
C GLY A 88 4.93 -12.35 -25.83
N ILE A 89 5.48 -11.61 -24.88
CA ILE A 89 5.50 -11.97 -23.45
C ILE A 89 4.20 -11.46 -22.81
N THR A 90 3.40 -12.35 -22.22
CA THR A 90 2.19 -11.99 -21.48
C THR A 90 2.56 -11.56 -20.07
N VAL A 91 2.04 -10.43 -19.64
CA VAL A 91 2.23 -9.90 -18.27
C VAL A 91 0.91 -9.90 -17.53
N CYS A 92 0.86 -10.54 -16.36
CA CYS A 92 -0.32 -10.58 -15.49
C CYS A 92 0.00 -10.10 -14.08
N ASN A 93 -0.86 -9.23 -13.53
CA ASN A 93 -0.75 -8.76 -12.15
C ASN A 93 -1.68 -9.55 -11.20
N ALA A 94 -1.69 -9.21 -9.92
CA ALA A 94 -2.52 -9.90 -8.92
C ALA A 94 -3.90 -9.25 -8.69
N GLY A 95 -4.29 -8.25 -9.49
CA GLY A 95 -5.57 -7.56 -9.32
C GLY A 95 -5.74 -6.93 -7.93
N SER A 96 -6.93 -7.08 -7.34
CA SER A 96 -7.31 -6.43 -6.06
C SER A 96 -7.22 -7.38 -4.87
N TYR A 97 -6.15 -8.12 -4.71
CA TYR A 97 -5.98 -9.16 -3.68
C TYR A 97 -5.96 -8.64 -2.23
N SER A 98 -5.49 -7.40 -2.00
CA SER A 98 -5.19 -6.84 -0.68
C SER A 98 -6.23 -5.85 -0.15
N THR A 99 -7.37 -5.69 -0.83
CA THR A 99 -8.37 -4.65 -0.51
C THR A 99 -8.73 -4.59 0.98
N ASN A 100 -9.11 -5.72 1.58
CA ASN A 100 -9.53 -5.76 2.98
C ASN A 100 -8.35 -5.56 3.94
N ALA A 101 -7.18 -6.09 3.61
CA ALA A 101 -5.97 -5.92 4.42
C ALA A 101 -5.54 -4.45 4.50
N VAL A 102 -5.53 -3.74 3.37
CA VAL A 102 -5.20 -2.31 3.34
C VAL A 102 -6.24 -1.48 4.10
N ALA A 103 -7.53 -1.80 3.96
CA ALA A 103 -8.58 -1.10 4.72
C ALA A 103 -8.44 -1.35 6.23
N GLN A 104 -8.14 -2.58 6.65
CA GLN A 104 -7.86 -2.93 8.05
C GLN A 104 -6.66 -2.15 8.59
N HIS A 105 -5.55 -2.13 7.83
CA HIS A 105 -4.33 -1.42 8.24
C HIS A 105 -4.54 0.09 8.33
N THR A 106 -5.29 0.67 7.38
CA THR A 106 -5.70 2.09 7.42
C THR A 106 -6.41 2.40 8.75
N PHE A 107 -7.37 1.56 9.17
CA PHE A 107 -8.05 1.76 10.44
C PHE A 107 -7.18 1.47 11.66
N ALA A 108 -6.23 0.51 11.58
CA ALA A 108 -5.26 0.29 12.65
C ALA A 108 -4.42 1.56 12.91
N LEU A 109 -3.96 2.23 11.85
CA LEU A 109 -3.23 3.49 11.94
C LEU A 109 -4.10 4.64 12.48
N ILE A 110 -5.34 4.76 12.01
CA ILE A 110 -6.31 5.76 12.52
C ILE A 110 -6.55 5.53 14.01
N LEU A 111 -6.88 4.30 14.40
CA LEU A 111 -7.15 3.97 15.81
C LEU A 111 -5.93 4.18 16.70
N GLU A 112 -4.72 3.89 16.23
CA GLU A 112 -3.50 4.15 17.00
C GLU A 112 -3.33 5.66 17.26
N HIS A 113 -3.56 6.52 16.27
CA HIS A 113 -3.49 7.97 16.45
C HIS A 113 -4.54 8.50 17.43
N PHE A 114 -5.76 7.96 17.41
CA PHE A 114 -6.86 8.46 18.27
C PHE A 114 -6.88 7.83 19.67
N ASN A 115 -6.38 6.61 19.84
CA ASN A 115 -6.44 5.84 21.08
C ASN A 115 -5.09 5.71 21.81
N HIS A 116 -3.95 5.97 21.14
CA HIS A 116 -2.62 5.86 21.73
C HIS A 116 -2.37 4.52 22.46
N THR A 117 -2.84 3.41 21.88
CA THR A 117 -2.83 2.09 22.55
C THR A 117 -1.41 1.61 22.83
N ALA A 118 -0.46 1.84 21.93
CA ALA A 118 0.94 1.46 22.13
C ALA A 118 1.59 2.30 23.22
N GLU A 119 1.33 3.62 23.26
CA GLU A 119 1.88 4.51 24.29
C GLU A 119 1.29 4.19 25.67
N TYR A 120 -0.03 3.95 25.77
CA TYR A 120 -0.64 3.56 27.03
C TYR A 120 -0.16 2.18 27.50
N ASN A 121 0.02 1.21 26.58
CA ASN A 121 0.62 -0.08 26.96
C ASN A 121 2.04 0.14 27.54
N ARG A 122 2.87 0.94 26.88
CA ARG A 122 4.22 1.28 27.38
C ARG A 122 4.16 1.97 28.75
N PHE A 123 3.23 2.92 28.92
CA PHE A 123 3.00 3.58 30.21
C PHE A 123 2.71 2.58 31.35
N VAL A 124 1.90 1.55 31.07
CA VAL A 124 1.59 0.48 32.03
C VAL A 124 2.80 -0.40 32.30
N GLN A 125 3.51 -0.85 31.23
CA GLN A 125 4.69 -1.73 31.37
C GLN A 125 5.85 -1.03 32.12
N ASP A 126 6.00 0.28 31.99
CA ASP A 126 6.93 1.11 32.75
C ASP A 126 6.53 1.24 34.24
N GLY A 127 5.44 0.65 34.68
CA GLY A 127 4.92 0.75 36.05
C GLY A 127 4.37 2.14 36.41
N LYS A 128 4.13 3.02 35.42
CA LYS A 128 3.65 4.38 35.65
C LYS A 128 2.20 4.38 36.16
N TRP A 129 1.35 3.45 35.66
CA TRP A 129 0.00 3.28 36.17
C TRP A 129 -0.04 2.82 37.64
N LYS A 130 0.86 1.92 38.01
CA LYS A 130 1.01 1.46 39.41
C LYS A 130 1.28 2.63 40.39
N ARG A 131 1.92 3.70 39.88
CA ARG A 131 2.24 4.90 40.67
C ARG A 131 1.24 6.05 40.47
N SER A 132 0.20 5.83 39.66
CA SER A 132 -0.84 6.83 39.41
C SER A 132 -1.70 7.06 40.67
N LYS A 133 -2.11 8.32 40.90
CA LYS A 133 -3.05 8.68 41.95
C LYS A 133 -4.50 8.39 41.59
N THR A 134 -4.79 8.14 40.30
CA THR A 134 -6.13 7.88 39.79
C THR A 134 -6.19 6.53 39.11
N PHE A 135 -7.37 5.93 39.03
CA PHE A 135 -7.59 4.66 38.32
C PHE A 135 -7.44 4.83 36.81
N SER A 136 -7.72 6.00 36.27
CA SER A 136 -7.61 6.36 34.83
C SER A 136 -6.74 7.61 34.67
N PRO A 137 -5.43 7.50 34.42
CA PRO A 137 -4.57 8.64 34.12
C PRO A 137 -4.76 9.08 32.65
N PHE A 138 -5.12 10.34 32.42
CA PHE A 138 -5.26 10.94 31.10
C PHE A 138 -3.91 11.53 30.64
N VAL A 139 -2.98 10.67 30.22
CA VAL A 139 -1.61 11.06 29.84
C VAL A 139 -1.55 11.55 28.40
N TYR A 140 -2.32 10.92 27.54
CA TYR A 140 -2.44 11.25 26.12
C TYR A 140 -3.90 11.65 25.83
N PRO A 141 -4.13 12.60 24.89
CA PRO A 141 -5.49 12.98 24.50
C PRO A 141 -6.16 11.82 23.74
N LEU A 142 -7.32 11.41 24.23
CA LEU A 142 -8.13 10.38 23.58
C LEU A 142 -9.31 11.04 22.86
N ASN A 143 -9.59 10.58 21.65
CA ASN A 143 -10.67 11.12 20.85
C ASN A 143 -11.51 9.98 20.26
N GLU A 144 -12.82 10.20 20.17
CA GLU A 144 -13.78 9.28 19.59
C GLU A 144 -13.89 9.51 18.06
N LEU A 145 -14.13 8.44 17.30
CA LEU A 145 -14.32 8.52 15.84
C LEU A 145 -15.77 8.85 15.46
N ALA A 146 -16.74 8.48 16.29
CA ALA A 146 -18.17 8.73 16.03
C ALA A 146 -18.43 10.21 15.76
N GLY A 147 -19.18 10.52 14.70
CA GLY A 147 -19.49 11.87 14.26
C GLY A 147 -18.36 12.63 13.56
N LYS A 148 -17.12 12.14 13.56
CA LYS A 148 -16.02 12.75 12.78
C LYS A 148 -16.19 12.51 11.28
N THR A 149 -15.65 13.40 10.48
CA THR A 149 -15.69 13.30 9.02
C THR A 149 -14.41 12.63 8.49
N LEU A 150 -14.59 11.51 7.79
CA LEU A 150 -13.54 10.85 7.01
C LEU A 150 -13.66 11.26 5.54
N GLY A 151 -12.66 11.98 5.03
CA GLY A 151 -12.49 12.30 3.61
C GLY A 151 -11.66 11.25 2.90
N ILE A 152 -12.22 10.61 1.88
CA ILE A 152 -11.56 9.56 1.09
C ILE A 152 -11.15 10.12 -0.27
N VAL A 153 -9.84 10.17 -0.53
CA VAL A 153 -9.30 10.58 -1.83
C VAL A 153 -9.07 9.34 -2.68
N GLY A 154 -9.97 9.09 -3.62
CA GLY A 154 -9.96 7.91 -4.48
C GLY A 154 -10.89 6.80 -4.00
N LEU A 155 -12.11 6.73 -4.56
CA LEU A 155 -13.16 5.76 -4.19
C LEU A 155 -13.10 4.50 -5.08
N GLY A 156 -11.92 3.83 -5.11
CA GLY A 156 -11.72 2.51 -5.69
C GLY A 156 -12.13 1.38 -4.73
N ASN A 157 -11.68 0.15 -4.96
CA ASN A 157 -12.03 -1.00 -4.10
C ASN A 157 -11.59 -0.77 -2.64
N ILE A 158 -10.37 -0.26 -2.42
CA ILE A 158 -9.84 0.03 -1.07
C ILE A 158 -10.64 1.17 -0.42
N GLY A 159 -10.82 2.31 -1.11
CA GLY A 159 -11.58 3.43 -0.57
C GLY A 159 -13.00 3.05 -0.17
N LYS A 160 -13.67 2.18 -0.95
CA LYS A 160 -14.99 1.63 -0.59
C LYS A 160 -14.96 0.75 0.66
N ALA A 161 -13.92 -0.08 0.80
CA ALA A 161 -13.75 -0.93 1.97
C ALA A 161 -13.48 -0.10 3.23
N VAL A 162 -12.68 0.96 3.12
CA VAL A 162 -12.42 1.95 4.19
C VAL A 162 -13.71 2.69 4.56
N ALA A 163 -14.49 3.16 3.57
CA ALA A 163 -15.78 3.79 3.81
C ALA A 163 -16.76 2.89 4.58
N LYS A 164 -16.81 1.60 4.24
CA LYS A 164 -17.65 0.62 4.95
C LYS A 164 -17.27 0.49 6.43
N ILE A 165 -15.98 0.50 6.75
CA ILE A 165 -15.50 0.44 8.14
C ILE A 165 -15.83 1.76 8.85
N ALA A 166 -15.63 2.92 8.20
CA ALA A 166 -15.94 4.22 8.75
C ALA A 166 -17.42 4.35 9.13
N ASN A 167 -18.32 3.89 8.26
CA ASN A 167 -19.75 3.87 8.54
C ASN A 167 -20.09 3.00 9.77
N ALA A 168 -19.35 1.90 10.01
CA ALA A 168 -19.55 1.08 11.20
C ALA A 168 -19.02 1.72 12.50
N PHE A 169 -18.21 2.79 12.39
CA PHE A 169 -17.79 3.66 13.48
C PHE A 169 -18.67 4.93 13.61
N ASP A 170 -19.81 4.98 12.94
CA ASP A 170 -20.71 6.12 12.93
C ASP A 170 -20.03 7.43 12.48
N MET A 171 -19.07 7.35 11.57
CA MET A 171 -18.40 8.49 10.97
C MET A 171 -19.21 9.07 9.81
N ASN A 172 -19.04 10.37 9.54
CA ASN A 172 -19.51 10.98 8.30
C ASN A 172 -18.50 10.70 7.18
N VAL A 173 -18.93 10.02 6.11
CA VAL A 173 -18.01 9.65 5.02
C VAL A 173 -18.26 10.54 3.81
N ILE A 174 -17.22 11.25 3.38
CA ILE A 174 -17.18 12.01 2.13
C ILE A 174 -16.06 11.50 1.23
N ALA A 175 -16.23 11.63 -0.07
CA ALA A 175 -15.22 11.16 -1.01
C ALA A 175 -15.01 12.14 -2.16
N SER A 176 -13.75 12.25 -2.60
CA SER A 176 -13.39 12.92 -3.85
C SER A 176 -12.74 11.93 -4.79
N SER A 177 -13.30 11.78 -5.97
CA SER A 177 -12.79 10.92 -7.02
C SER A 177 -13.02 11.54 -8.40
N ARG A 178 -12.15 11.21 -9.37
CA ARG A 178 -12.22 11.74 -10.74
C ARG A 178 -13.62 11.61 -11.37
N THR A 179 -14.36 10.58 -11.00
CA THR A 179 -15.74 10.36 -11.43
C THR A 179 -16.56 10.04 -10.19
N PRO A 180 -17.60 10.82 -9.87
CA PRO A 180 -18.53 10.56 -8.77
C PRO A 180 -19.09 9.13 -8.84
N LYS A 181 -19.28 8.48 -7.70
CA LYS A 181 -19.69 7.08 -7.62
C LYS A 181 -21.13 6.89 -7.14
N ASN A 182 -21.72 7.92 -6.52
CA ASN A 182 -23.10 7.89 -6.00
C ASN A 182 -23.38 6.63 -5.16
N ILE A 183 -22.54 6.36 -4.16
CA ILE A 183 -22.67 5.19 -3.27
C ILE A 183 -23.42 5.62 -2.01
N ASP A 184 -24.41 4.85 -1.63
CA ASP A 184 -25.18 5.10 -0.38
C ASP A 184 -24.26 5.13 0.85
N GLY A 185 -24.51 6.10 1.74
CA GLY A 185 -23.66 6.34 2.92
C GLY A 185 -22.30 7.04 2.62
N ILE A 186 -22.07 7.52 1.38
CA ILE A 186 -20.87 8.27 0.99
C ILE A 186 -21.29 9.50 0.19
N LYS A 187 -20.97 10.71 0.67
CA LYS A 187 -21.22 11.95 -0.07
C LYS A 187 -20.06 12.26 -1.01
N ASP A 188 -20.30 12.30 -2.33
CA ASP A 188 -19.33 12.80 -3.29
C ASP A 188 -19.18 14.32 -3.17
N VAL A 189 -17.94 14.83 -3.04
CA VAL A 189 -17.62 16.25 -2.86
C VAL A 189 -16.42 16.65 -3.73
N SER A 190 -16.18 17.96 -3.88
CA SER A 190 -14.95 18.45 -4.49
C SER A 190 -13.73 18.12 -3.62
N PHE A 191 -12.53 18.17 -4.22
CA PHE A 191 -11.29 17.90 -3.47
C PHE A 191 -11.07 18.97 -2.38
N ASP A 192 -11.33 20.26 -2.69
CA ASP A 192 -11.18 21.35 -1.73
C ASP A 192 -12.19 21.20 -0.58
N GLU A 193 -13.49 20.92 -0.84
CA GLU A 193 -14.47 20.66 0.21
C GLU A 193 -14.06 19.49 1.10
N LEU A 194 -13.51 18.44 0.53
CA LEU A 194 -12.99 17.29 1.29
C LEU A 194 -11.88 17.72 2.25
N LEU A 195 -10.89 18.48 1.77
CA LEU A 195 -9.78 18.94 2.60
C LEU A 195 -10.23 19.82 3.75
N GLU A 196 -11.09 20.81 3.47
CA GLU A 196 -11.55 21.81 4.43
C GLU A 196 -12.46 21.23 5.52
N THR A 197 -13.17 20.14 5.24
CA THR A 197 -14.22 19.62 6.16
C THR A 197 -13.85 18.34 6.88
N SER A 198 -12.80 17.62 6.42
CA SER A 198 -12.43 16.33 6.99
C SER A 198 -11.59 16.43 8.25
N ASP A 199 -11.96 15.68 9.29
CA ASP A 199 -11.14 15.45 10.48
C ASP A 199 -9.99 14.45 10.16
N ILE A 200 -10.23 13.56 9.19
CA ILE A 200 -9.28 12.57 8.71
C ILE A 200 -9.32 12.56 7.19
N VAL A 201 -8.17 12.72 6.53
CA VAL A 201 -8.03 12.57 5.08
C VAL A 201 -7.27 11.29 4.78
N SER A 202 -7.89 10.35 4.08
CA SER A 202 -7.30 9.05 3.74
C SER A 202 -7.14 8.87 2.23
N VAL A 203 -5.91 8.58 1.80
CA VAL A 203 -5.53 8.52 0.38
C VAL A 203 -5.57 7.09 -0.13
N HIS A 204 -6.34 6.86 -1.21
CA HIS A 204 -6.52 5.57 -1.87
C HIS A 204 -6.52 5.69 -3.41
N CYS A 205 -5.99 6.78 -3.95
CA CYS A 205 -5.80 6.95 -5.39
C CYS A 205 -4.47 6.32 -5.86
N PRO A 206 -4.39 5.86 -7.12
CA PRO A 206 -3.13 5.39 -7.70
C PRO A 206 -2.17 6.55 -7.94
N LEU A 207 -0.87 6.29 -7.91
CA LEU A 207 0.15 7.24 -8.36
C LEU A 207 0.16 7.32 -9.89
N ASN A 208 -0.05 8.50 -10.42
CA ASN A 208 0.02 8.82 -11.84
C ASN A 208 0.39 10.32 -12.01
N PRO A 209 0.59 10.85 -13.22
CA PRO A 209 0.96 12.25 -13.40
C PRO A 209 0.01 13.28 -12.77
N GLN A 210 -1.28 12.96 -12.59
CA GLN A 210 -2.26 13.85 -11.98
C GLN A 210 -2.27 13.78 -10.45
N SER A 211 -1.84 12.67 -9.86
CA SER A 211 -1.81 12.47 -8.41
C SER A 211 -0.40 12.59 -7.81
N ALA A 212 0.64 12.66 -8.64
CA ALA A 212 2.00 12.89 -8.18
C ALA A 212 2.10 14.25 -7.48
N ASN A 213 2.62 14.23 -6.23
CA ASN A 213 2.76 15.41 -5.36
C ASN A 213 1.46 16.21 -5.16
N MET A 214 0.29 15.56 -5.25
CA MET A 214 -0.99 16.26 -5.09
C MET A 214 -1.22 16.76 -3.65
N PHE A 215 -0.52 16.18 -2.68
CA PHE A 215 -0.45 16.67 -1.31
C PHE A 215 0.85 17.44 -1.12
N ASP A 216 0.83 18.70 -1.55
CA ASP A 216 1.87 19.69 -1.37
C ASP A 216 1.54 20.66 -0.21
N LYS A 217 2.38 21.63 0.03
CA LYS A 217 2.20 22.67 1.06
C LYS A 217 0.83 23.36 0.99
N ASN A 218 0.35 23.68 -0.22
CA ASN A 218 -0.93 24.35 -0.41
C ASN A 218 -2.11 23.45 -0.06
N THR A 219 -1.99 22.18 -0.43
CA THR A 219 -3.00 21.14 -0.14
C THR A 219 -3.06 20.85 1.35
N PHE A 220 -1.93 20.68 2.03
CA PHE A 220 -1.89 20.52 3.48
C PHE A 220 -2.43 21.75 4.21
N ALA A 221 -2.13 22.95 3.74
CA ALA A 221 -2.65 24.21 4.32
C ALA A 221 -4.18 24.35 4.21
N LYS A 222 -4.83 23.71 3.23
CA LYS A 222 -6.30 23.68 3.09
C LYS A 222 -6.96 22.64 4.01
N MET A 223 -6.20 21.66 4.52
CA MET A 223 -6.78 20.68 5.45
C MET A 223 -7.24 21.36 6.74
N LYS A 224 -8.26 20.79 7.36
CA LYS A 224 -8.77 21.27 8.63
C LYS A 224 -7.68 21.28 9.69
N GLN A 225 -7.62 22.36 10.49
CA GLN A 225 -6.68 22.45 11.62
C GLN A 225 -6.85 21.25 12.55
N GLY A 226 -5.74 20.56 12.85
CA GLY A 226 -5.72 19.38 13.69
C GLY A 226 -6.14 18.08 12.98
N ALA A 227 -6.36 18.08 11.66
CA ALA A 227 -6.72 16.89 10.92
C ALA A 227 -5.60 15.84 10.91
N LEU A 228 -5.98 14.57 10.78
CA LEU A 228 -5.08 13.44 10.54
C LEU A 228 -4.95 13.19 9.02
N PHE A 229 -3.71 13.14 8.53
CA PHE A 229 -3.42 12.69 7.17
C PHE A 229 -3.03 11.20 7.15
N VAL A 230 -3.67 10.39 6.31
CA VAL A 230 -3.41 8.94 6.20
C VAL A 230 -3.05 8.58 4.76
N ASN A 231 -1.90 7.95 4.56
CA ASN A 231 -1.46 7.49 3.23
C ASN A 231 -1.00 6.03 3.25
N THR A 232 -1.89 5.14 2.85
CA THR A 232 -1.62 3.72 2.61
C THR A 232 -1.62 3.40 1.09
N ALA A 233 -1.49 4.42 0.24
CA ALA A 233 -1.51 4.27 -1.21
C ALA A 233 -0.09 4.23 -1.81
N ARG A 234 0.52 5.39 -2.03
CA ARG A 234 1.89 5.55 -2.56
C ARG A 234 2.53 6.80 -1.98
N GLY A 235 3.83 6.74 -1.63
CA GLY A 235 4.56 7.89 -1.10
C GLY A 235 4.62 9.07 -2.07
N GLY A 236 4.80 8.79 -3.37
CA GLY A 236 4.88 9.83 -4.40
C GLY A 236 3.60 10.66 -4.62
N VAL A 237 2.50 10.42 -3.90
CA VAL A 237 1.33 11.30 -3.94
C VAL A 237 1.47 12.51 -3.01
N MET A 238 2.45 12.50 -2.12
CA MET A 238 2.74 13.58 -1.17
C MET A 238 4.15 14.12 -1.34
N VAL A 239 4.37 15.35 -0.92
CA VAL A 239 5.67 15.97 -0.73
C VAL A 239 6.03 15.82 0.74
N GLU A 240 7.08 15.04 1.04
CA GLU A 240 7.44 14.66 2.43
C GLU A 240 7.90 15.88 3.24
N GLU A 241 8.60 16.82 2.60
CA GLU A 241 9.04 18.08 3.21
C GLU A 241 7.85 18.96 3.65
N ASP A 242 6.82 19.03 2.82
CA ASP A 242 5.63 19.83 3.09
C ASP A 242 4.75 19.18 4.19
N LEU A 243 4.72 17.83 4.22
CA LEU A 243 4.08 17.10 5.31
C LEU A 243 4.78 17.36 6.65
N LEU A 244 6.12 17.33 6.66
CA LEU A 244 6.91 17.63 7.87
C LEU A 244 6.61 19.04 8.36
N GLU A 245 6.64 20.06 7.48
CA GLU A 245 6.31 21.45 7.83
C GLU A 245 4.90 21.57 8.45
N ALA A 246 3.91 20.88 7.86
CA ALA A 246 2.54 20.89 8.36
C ALA A 246 2.40 20.24 9.76
N LEU A 247 3.19 19.21 10.05
CA LEU A 247 3.24 18.56 11.36
C LEU A 247 3.97 19.44 12.39
N GLU A 248 5.13 20.00 12.04
CA GLU A 248 5.94 20.83 12.95
C GLU A 248 5.24 22.13 13.31
N SER A 249 4.53 22.76 12.37
CA SER A 249 3.72 23.95 12.63
C SER A 249 2.50 23.65 13.53
N GLY A 250 2.14 22.37 13.70
CA GLY A 250 0.93 21.95 14.40
C GLY A 250 -0.35 22.24 13.64
N HIS A 251 -0.26 22.53 12.33
CA HIS A 251 -1.46 22.64 11.48
C HIS A 251 -2.13 21.28 11.33
N LEU A 252 -1.39 20.21 11.01
CA LEU A 252 -1.89 18.85 11.10
C LEU A 252 -1.75 18.31 12.53
N GLY A 253 -2.77 17.60 13.00
CA GLY A 253 -2.77 16.89 14.27
C GLY A 253 -1.87 15.67 14.26
N GLY A 254 -1.68 15.06 13.08
CA GLY A 254 -0.80 13.92 12.88
C GLY A 254 -0.77 13.43 11.44
N ALA A 255 0.12 12.49 11.19
CA ALA A 255 0.16 11.71 9.96
C ALA A 255 0.34 10.21 10.27
N ALA A 256 -0.23 9.36 9.41
CA ALA A 256 -0.11 7.91 9.49
C ALA A 256 0.12 7.37 8.08
N ILE A 257 1.33 6.91 7.80
CA ILE A 257 1.77 6.55 6.45
C ILE A 257 2.38 5.15 6.42
N ASP A 258 2.02 4.40 5.40
CA ASP A 258 2.57 3.06 5.14
C ASP A 258 3.53 3.06 3.95
N THR A 259 3.66 4.19 3.25
CA THR A 259 4.48 4.30 2.04
C THR A 259 5.28 5.59 2.01
N LEU A 260 6.52 5.50 1.52
CA LEU A 260 7.43 6.62 1.33
C LEU A 260 7.74 6.84 -0.16
N LYS A 261 8.27 8.00 -0.51
CA LYS A 261 8.72 8.31 -1.87
C LYS A 261 9.86 7.39 -2.30
N VAL A 262 10.76 7.08 -1.38
CA VAL A 262 11.87 6.13 -1.57
C VAL A 262 11.71 4.98 -0.58
N GLU A 263 11.66 3.76 -1.10
CA GLU A 263 11.50 2.52 -0.34
C GLU A 263 12.56 1.49 -0.77
N PRO A 264 13.25 0.82 0.16
CA PRO A 264 13.21 1.00 1.62
C PRO A 264 13.60 2.40 2.07
N MET A 265 13.17 2.78 3.31
CA MET A 265 13.50 4.06 3.93
C MET A 265 15.02 4.28 3.92
N VAL A 266 15.46 5.47 3.49
CA VAL A 266 16.88 5.88 3.53
C VAL A 266 17.25 6.45 4.91
N GLU A 267 18.56 6.47 5.24
CA GLU A 267 19.02 6.89 6.57
C GLU A 267 18.63 8.33 6.94
N ASP A 268 18.56 9.22 5.96
CA ASP A 268 18.23 10.64 6.10
C ASP A 268 16.74 10.95 5.83
N CYS A 269 15.86 9.97 5.99
CA CYS A 269 14.43 10.19 5.87
C CYS A 269 13.95 11.25 6.88
N ILE A 270 13.51 12.38 6.38
CA ILE A 270 13.10 13.55 7.16
C ILE A 270 11.88 13.31 8.05
N LEU A 271 11.04 12.35 7.72
CA LEU A 271 9.86 11.97 8.51
C LEU A 271 10.21 11.03 9.68
N MET A 272 11.42 10.47 9.70
CA MET A 272 11.85 9.62 10.81
C MET A 272 12.00 10.44 12.07
N GLY A 273 11.21 10.12 13.10
CA GLY A 273 11.17 10.87 14.35
C GLY A 273 10.31 12.13 14.33
N ALA A 274 9.63 12.42 13.21
CA ALA A 274 8.66 13.52 13.14
C ALA A 274 7.55 13.33 14.18
N LYS A 275 7.21 14.42 14.85
CA LYS A 275 6.20 14.40 15.91
C LYS A 275 4.82 14.05 15.36
N ASN A 276 4.10 13.17 16.06
CA ASN A 276 2.77 12.71 15.68
C ASN A 276 2.72 12.06 14.27
N CYS A 277 3.82 11.46 13.81
CA CYS A 277 3.90 10.73 12.56
C CYS A 277 4.08 9.24 12.85
N ILE A 278 3.11 8.42 12.44
CA ILE A 278 3.21 6.96 12.49
C ILE A 278 3.64 6.49 11.11
N ILE A 279 4.72 5.70 11.04
CA ILE A 279 5.23 5.14 9.79
C ILE A 279 5.29 3.62 9.91
N THR A 280 4.75 2.92 8.92
CA THR A 280 4.89 1.47 8.78
C THR A 280 5.56 1.13 7.45
N PRO A 281 6.34 0.04 7.36
CA PRO A 281 7.24 -0.22 6.23
C PRO A 281 6.54 -0.92 5.06
N HIS A 282 5.51 -0.29 4.48
CA HIS A 282 4.72 -0.77 3.33
C HIS A 282 4.15 -2.18 3.55
N ILE A 283 3.50 -2.39 4.70
CA ILE A 283 2.97 -3.69 5.14
C ILE A 283 1.44 -3.78 5.14
N ALA A 284 0.74 -2.74 4.71
CA ALA A 284 -0.73 -2.76 4.68
C ALA A 284 -1.33 -3.93 3.88
N TRP A 285 -0.57 -4.49 2.93
CA TRP A 285 -0.96 -5.63 2.09
C TRP A 285 -0.53 -7.00 2.64
N ALA A 286 0.33 -7.05 3.66
CA ALA A 286 1.16 -8.20 4.03
C ALA A 286 0.57 -9.26 5.01
N PRO A 287 -0.71 -9.23 5.48
CA PRO A 287 -1.24 -10.31 6.30
C PRO A 287 -1.09 -11.68 5.62
N VAL A 288 -0.92 -12.74 6.42
CA VAL A 288 -0.70 -14.11 5.95
C VAL A 288 -1.79 -14.54 4.96
N GLU A 289 -3.06 -14.35 5.31
CA GLU A 289 -4.21 -14.72 4.46
C GLU A 289 -4.24 -13.94 3.13
N THR A 290 -3.70 -12.74 3.13
CA THR A 290 -3.59 -11.92 1.92
C THR A 290 -2.48 -12.44 1.01
N ARG A 291 -1.35 -12.83 1.57
CA ARG A 291 -0.23 -13.43 0.82
C ARG A 291 -0.59 -14.83 0.31
N GLU A 292 -1.30 -15.65 1.07
CA GLU A 292 -1.85 -16.94 0.60
C GLU A 292 -2.81 -16.74 -0.58
N ARG A 293 -3.72 -15.76 -0.47
CA ARG A 293 -4.62 -15.39 -1.58
C ARG A 293 -3.84 -14.92 -2.80
N LEU A 294 -2.79 -14.13 -2.61
CA LEU A 294 -1.90 -13.67 -3.67
C LEU A 294 -1.25 -14.85 -4.40
N MET A 295 -0.73 -15.83 -3.67
CA MET A 295 -0.16 -17.06 -4.25
C MET A 295 -1.20 -17.86 -5.04
N GLY A 296 -2.43 -17.95 -4.53
CA GLY A 296 -3.55 -18.56 -5.26
C GLY A 296 -3.82 -17.84 -6.60
N ILE A 297 -3.91 -16.52 -6.59
CA ILE A 297 -4.14 -15.71 -7.80
C ILE A 297 -2.99 -15.87 -8.81
N VAL A 298 -1.73 -15.79 -8.37
CA VAL A 298 -0.58 -15.99 -9.25
C VAL A 298 -0.60 -17.37 -9.89
N SER A 299 -0.90 -18.39 -9.10
CA SER A 299 -1.06 -19.77 -9.58
C SER A 299 -2.19 -19.91 -10.61
N ASP A 300 -3.36 -19.31 -10.36
CA ASP A 300 -4.49 -19.32 -11.29
C ASP A 300 -4.19 -18.53 -12.56
N ASN A 301 -3.47 -17.40 -12.47
CA ASN A 301 -3.03 -16.64 -13.64
C ASN A 301 -2.10 -17.47 -14.54
N ILE A 302 -1.12 -18.20 -13.96
CA ILE A 302 -0.24 -19.11 -14.72
C ILE A 302 -1.06 -20.21 -15.38
N LYS A 303 -1.96 -20.87 -14.63
CA LYS A 303 -2.86 -21.90 -15.16
C LYS A 303 -3.69 -21.39 -16.35
N ASN A 304 -4.27 -20.21 -16.21
CA ASN A 304 -5.13 -19.62 -17.25
C ASN A 304 -4.30 -19.20 -18.48
N PHE A 305 -3.09 -18.68 -18.27
CA PHE A 305 -2.15 -18.41 -19.36
C PHE A 305 -1.83 -19.69 -20.15
N LEU A 306 -1.50 -20.78 -19.47
CA LEU A 306 -1.18 -22.06 -20.10
C LEU A 306 -2.37 -22.66 -20.87
N ASN A 307 -3.59 -22.36 -20.45
CA ASN A 307 -4.82 -22.75 -21.12
C ASN A 307 -5.21 -21.80 -22.27
N GLY A 308 -4.41 -20.78 -22.58
CA GLY A 308 -4.68 -19.81 -23.64
C GLY A 308 -5.73 -18.72 -23.28
N THR A 309 -6.13 -18.63 -22.02
CA THR A 309 -7.12 -17.66 -21.51
C THR A 309 -6.56 -16.83 -20.36
N PRO A 310 -5.49 -16.02 -20.57
CA PRO A 310 -4.85 -15.27 -19.51
C PRO A 310 -5.82 -14.31 -18.80
N THR A 311 -5.81 -14.33 -17.47
CA THR A 311 -6.56 -13.42 -16.60
C THR A 311 -5.63 -12.38 -15.98
N ASN A 312 -6.19 -11.23 -15.59
CA ASN A 312 -5.42 -10.10 -15.00
C ASN A 312 -4.26 -9.63 -15.90
N LYS A 313 -4.40 -9.80 -17.23
CA LYS A 313 -3.43 -9.35 -18.22
C LYS A 313 -3.37 -7.83 -18.27
N VAL A 314 -2.13 -7.26 -18.35
CA VAL A 314 -1.88 -5.80 -18.30
C VAL A 314 -1.18 -5.25 -19.55
N ASN A 315 -0.82 -6.08 -20.54
CA ASN A 315 -0.18 -5.69 -21.81
C ASN A 315 -0.90 -6.26 -23.05
#